data_635f6937e077f1cbe87d459e0e55e87b
#
_entry.id   635f6937e077f1cbe87d459e0e55e87b
#
_cell.length_a   1.000
_cell.length_b   1.000
_cell.length_c   1.000
_cell.angle_alpha   90.00
_cell.angle_beta   90.00
_cell.angle_gamma   90.00
#
_symmetry.space_group_name_H-M   'P 1'
#
loop_
_entity.id
_entity.type
_entity.pdbx_description
1 polymer ?
#
loop_
_entity_poly.entity_id
_entity_poly.type
_entity_poly.pdbx_seq_one_letter_code
_entity_poly.pdbx_strand_id
1 'polypeptide(L)'
;MKNHFLLLSLAFVTLLSSCKKSDDAAPAPADPYSNNNTSYETAFMNAAGESTVDRKDGRLRLLMLKSLDSTTKLANSNNAVVLSSTTLSNMFNNTGSPFGNPGLNSATVSLKDATARTNSPSEVRATLENHFVTIADASATAADNLANDAVNKDTARVGVAGRLFVPGATTKYLVDEKGLEYAQVISKSFIGALQLDYICNVLLSDNSLTNADNTTLINNKYTALQHRWDEAYGLLTTKDRYAMDATATTNGGESFLGSYIWEYNKTGYPLIHVAFLKGRKAAVDNDREEAKAQAQFIRRELEKSIAMAAIGYMGKYKSGTSNAQRAHAIGEGAGFIYSTRFCKFHGADAQFSDEVLDDLLFDSPNGFWSLSTTKIDAAISALSAKFGL
;
A
#
# COMPACT_ATOMS: atom_id res chain seq x y z
N MET A 1 -27.68 69.64 -66.61
CA MET A 1 -26.56 69.01 -67.32
C MET A 1 -25.97 67.92 -66.45
N LYS A 2 -25.80 66.76 -67.02
CA LYS A 2 -25.08 65.57 -66.57
C LYS A 2 -25.88 64.45 -65.91
N ASN A 3 -26.06 63.55 -66.73
CA ASN A 3 -26.53 62.20 -66.81
C ASN A 3 -26.20 61.31 -65.62
N HIS A 4 -27.21 60.60 -65.14
CA HIS A 4 -27.08 59.44 -64.27
C HIS A 4 -27.12 58.15 -65.12
N PHE A 5 -26.06 57.34 -65.05
CA PHE A 5 -26.06 55.96 -65.56
C PHE A 5 -26.38 55.03 -64.42
N LEU A 6 -27.50 54.32 -64.53
CA LEU A 6 -27.91 53.25 -63.58
C LEU A 6 -27.35 51.93 -64.11
N LEU A 7 -26.47 51.29 -63.35
CA LEU A 7 -26.00 49.95 -63.62
C LEU A 7 -26.73 48.94 -62.67
N LEU A 8 -27.56 48.15 -63.31
CA LEU A 8 -28.30 47.06 -62.71
C LEU A 8 -27.31 45.88 -62.63
N SER A 9 -26.86 45.47 -61.44
CA SER A 9 -26.10 44.27 -61.27
C SER A 9 -27.05 43.17 -60.82
N LEU A 10 -27.20 42.16 -61.65
CA LEU A 10 -27.97 40.94 -61.42
C LEU A 10 -27.15 40.00 -60.49
N ALA A 11 -27.59 39.82 -59.24
CA ALA A 11 -26.96 38.88 -58.30
C ALA A 11 -27.52 37.49 -58.59
N PHE A 12 -26.65 36.61 -59.07
CA PHE A 12 -26.91 35.16 -59.20
C PHE A 12 -26.70 34.52 -57.84
N VAL A 13 -27.77 34.12 -57.15
CA VAL A 13 -27.73 33.36 -55.91
C VAL A 13 -27.63 31.88 -56.30
N THR A 14 -26.42 31.34 -56.21
CA THR A 14 -26.20 29.89 -56.25
C THR A 14 -26.46 29.30 -54.88
N LEU A 15 -27.55 28.60 -54.73
CA LEU A 15 -27.86 27.73 -53.59
C LEU A 15 -26.91 26.52 -53.65
N LEU A 16 -25.80 26.60 -52.89
CA LEU A 16 -24.99 25.43 -52.58
C LEU A 16 -25.70 24.67 -51.45
N SER A 17 -26.44 23.63 -51.82
CA SER A 17 -26.87 22.58 -50.85
C SER A 17 -25.66 21.86 -50.34
N SER A 18 -25.14 22.32 -49.19
CA SER A 18 -24.17 21.56 -48.44
C SER A 18 -24.88 20.38 -47.78
N CYS A 19 -24.82 19.21 -48.41
CA CYS A 19 -25.06 17.95 -47.70
C CYS A 19 -24.00 17.84 -46.59
N LYS A 20 -24.36 18.19 -45.34
CA LYS A 20 -23.64 17.68 -44.18
C LYS A 20 -23.88 16.16 -44.14
N LYS A 21 -22.88 15.39 -44.59
CA LYS A 21 -22.72 14.02 -44.12
C LYS A 21 -22.57 14.10 -42.61
N SER A 22 -23.58 13.70 -41.88
CA SER A 22 -23.40 13.30 -40.49
C SER A 22 -22.54 12.03 -40.51
N ASP A 23 -21.27 12.18 -40.27
CA ASP A 23 -20.45 11.04 -39.87
C ASP A 23 -20.93 10.62 -38.46
N ASP A 24 -22.07 9.94 -38.40
CA ASP A 24 -22.44 9.12 -37.29
C ASP A 24 -21.48 7.90 -37.28
N ALA A 25 -20.23 8.16 -36.88
CA ALA A 25 -19.33 7.10 -36.51
C ALA A 25 -20.02 6.38 -35.35
N ALA A 26 -20.30 5.09 -35.56
CA ALA A 26 -20.84 4.26 -34.49
C ALA A 26 -19.97 4.48 -33.24
N PRO A 27 -20.57 4.66 -32.05
CA PRO A 27 -19.79 4.86 -30.84
C PRO A 27 -18.77 3.72 -30.73
N ALA A 28 -17.52 4.09 -30.48
CA ALA A 28 -16.46 3.09 -30.28
C ALA A 28 -16.93 2.06 -29.26
N PRO A 29 -16.66 0.77 -29.47
CA PRO A 29 -17.05 -0.28 -28.51
C PRO A 29 -16.56 0.14 -27.12
N ALA A 30 -17.42 0.03 -26.10
CA ALA A 30 -17.05 0.35 -24.74
C ALA A 30 -15.82 -0.48 -24.36
N ASP A 31 -14.77 0.19 -23.86
CA ASP A 31 -13.57 -0.48 -23.38
C ASP A 31 -13.94 -1.40 -22.21
N PRO A 32 -13.86 -2.74 -22.36
CA PRO A 32 -14.27 -3.69 -21.31
C PRO A 32 -13.44 -3.56 -20.04
N TYR A 33 -12.26 -2.93 -20.12
CA TYR A 33 -11.36 -2.70 -19.00
C TYR A 33 -11.57 -1.35 -18.32
N SER A 34 -12.51 -0.54 -18.78
CA SER A 34 -12.90 0.72 -18.11
C SER A 34 -13.82 0.50 -16.91
N ASN A 35 -14.27 -0.72 -16.67
CA ASN A 35 -15.24 -1.06 -15.64
C ASN A 35 -14.57 -1.68 -14.42
N ASN A 36 -14.71 -1.04 -13.26
CA ASN A 36 -14.21 -1.53 -11.97
C ASN A 36 -14.91 -2.80 -11.45
N ASN A 37 -16.00 -3.26 -12.08
CA ASN A 37 -16.65 -4.53 -11.79
C ASN A 37 -16.06 -5.71 -12.57
N THR A 38 -15.18 -5.47 -13.54
CA THR A 38 -14.50 -6.53 -14.29
C THR A 38 -13.55 -7.30 -13.36
N SER A 39 -13.68 -8.63 -13.34
CA SER A 39 -12.78 -9.50 -12.58
C SER A 39 -11.39 -9.51 -13.22
N TYR A 40 -10.34 -9.26 -12.43
CA TYR A 40 -8.96 -9.34 -12.92
C TYR A 40 -8.60 -10.74 -13.40
N GLU A 41 -9.03 -11.77 -12.66
CA GLU A 41 -8.75 -13.18 -12.98
C GLU A 41 -9.34 -13.62 -14.30
N THR A 42 -10.57 -13.17 -14.60
CA THR A 42 -11.30 -13.58 -15.79
C THR A 42 -11.21 -12.61 -16.96
N ALA A 43 -10.55 -11.46 -16.77
CA ALA A 43 -10.37 -10.46 -17.83
C ALA A 43 -9.41 -10.92 -18.94
N PHE A 44 -8.49 -11.85 -18.64
CA PHE A 44 -7.41 -12.25 -19.53
C PHE A 44 -7.41 -13.75 -19.76
N MET A 45 -8.12 -14.16 -20.82
CA MET A 45 -8.29 -15.55 -21.20
C MET A 45 -7.54 -15.85 -22.51
N ASN A 46 -7.01 -17.07 -22.65
CA ASN A 46 -6.51 -17.57 -23.93
C ASN A 46 -7.65 -18.05 -24.86
N ALA A 47 -7.31 -18.48 -26.06
CA ALA A 47 -8.28 -18.98 -27.04
C ALA A 47 -9.00 -20.26 -26.57
N ALA A 48 -8.46 -21.00 -25.61
CA ALA A 48 -9.09 -22.17 -25.01
C ALA A 48 -10.04 -21.81 -23.85
N GLY A 49 -10.19 -20.52 -23.50
CA GLY A 49 -10.99 -20.09 -22.38
C GLY A 49 -10.35 -20.30 -21.00
N GLU A 50 -9.03 -20.44 -20.95
CA GLU A 50 -8.27 -20.57 -19.71
C GLU A 50 -7.67 -19.22 -19.31
N SER A 51 -7.65 -18.92 -18.01
CA SER A 51 -7.01 -17.70 -17.49
C SER A 51 -5.50 -17.71 -17.76
N THR A 52 -5.01 -16.58 -18.27
CA THR A 52 -3.58 -16.32 -18.45
C THR A 52 -2.96 -15.55 -17.29
N VAL A 53 -3.74 -15.28 -16.24
CA VAL A 53 -3.30 -14.53 -15.06
C VAL A 53 -2.53 -15.44 -14.10
N ASP A 54 -1.36 -14.97 -13.63
CA ASP A 54 -0.60 -15.64 -12.58
C ASP A 54 -0.21 -14.66 -11.47
N ARG A 55 -1.02 -14.61 -10.42
CA ARG A 55 -0.84 -13.79 -9.22
C ARG A 55 -0.15 -14.53 -8.08
N LYS A 56 0.33 -15.76 -8.32
CA LYS A 56 0.74 -16.70 -7.26
C LYS A 56 1.78 -16.11 -6.33
N ASP A 57 2.90 -15.62 -6.85
CA ASP A 57 4.03 -15.17 -6.02
C ASP A 57 3.70 -13.91 -5.22
N GLY A 58 2.97 -12.95 -5.83
CA GLY A 58 2.46 -11.78 -5.12
C GLY A 58 1.51 -12.16 -3.97
N ARG A 59 0.57 -13.05 -4.23
CA ARG A 59 -0.39 -13.55 -3.21
C ARG A 59 0.29 -14.32 -2.09
N LEU A 60 1.30 -15.14 -2.39
CA LEU A 60 2.07 -15.86 -1.38
C LEU A 60 2.76 -14.88 -0.43
N ARG A 61 3.43 -13.83 -0.96
CA ARG A 61 4.04 -12.79 -0.12
C ARG A 61 3.01 -12.04 0.72
N LEU A 62 1.84 -11.71 0.17
CA LEU A 62 0.77 -11.06 0.93
C LEU A 62 0.24 -11.94 2.08
N LEU A 63 0.11 -13.23 1.86
CA LEU A 63 -0.30 -14.20 2.88
C LEU A 63 0.79 -14.41 3.93
N MET A 64 2.07 -14.45 3.55
CA MET A 64 3.20 -14.47 4.48
C MET A 64 3.21 -13.22 5.37
N LEU A 65 3.02 -12.03 4.78
CA LEU A 65 2.93 -10.77 5.52
C LEU A 65 1.75 -10.79 6.50
N LYS A 66 0.60 -11.32 6.09
CA LYS A 66 -0.57 -11.47 6.96
C LYS A 66 -0.28 -12.40 8.14
N SER A 67 0.46 -13.47 7.91
CA SER A 67 0.86 -14.40 8.96
C SER A 67 1.85 -13.76 9.94
N LEU A 68 2.86 -13.03 9.43
CA LEU A 68 3.82 -12.27 10.24
C LEU A 68 3.10 -11.22 11.11
N ASP A 69 2.22 -10.42 10.51
CA ASP A 69 1.41 -9.40 11.21
C ASP A 69 0.55 -10.02 12.32
N SER A 70 -0.10 -11.13 12.04
CA SER A 70 -0.89 -11.86 13.05
C SER A 70 -0.02 -12.37 14.20
N THR A 71 1.19 -12.85 13.89
CA THR A 71 2.14 -13.35 14.91
C THR A 71 2.63 -12.21 15.80
N THR A 72 2.99 -11.03 15.25
CA THR A 72 3.41 -9.88 16.06
C THR A 72 2.32 -9.40 17.03
N LYS A 73 1.04 -9.61 16.69
CA LYS A 73 -0.12 -9.19 17.50
C LYS A 73 -0.54 -10.21 18.58
N LEU A 74 0.04 -11.40 18.62
CA LEU A 74 -0.32 -12.41 19.63
C LEU A 74 -0.11 -11.89 21.05
N ALA A 75 0.95 -11.13 21.30
CA ALA A 75 1.24 -10.56 22.61
C ALA A 75 0.25 -9.45 23.04
N ASN A 76 -0.55 -8.90 22.13
CA ASN A 76 -1.64 -7.98 22.49
C ASN A 76 -2.82 -8.74 23.13
N SER A 77 -3.17 -9.91 22.59
CA SER A 77 -4.34 -10.67 23.03
C SER A 77 -4.05 -11.58 24.22
N ASN A 78 -2.85 -12.14 24.30
CA ASN A 78 -2.46 -13.09 25.33
C ASN A 78 -1.22 -12.59 26.11
N ASN A 79 -1.41 -12.27 27.39
CA ASN A 79 -0.38 -11.72 28.26
C ASN A 79 0.77 -12.69 28.56
N ALA A 80 0.55 -14.00 28.41
CA ALA A 80 1.57 -15.03 28.62
C ALA A 80 2.45 -15.28 27.39
N VAL A 81 2.10 -14.68 26.22
CA VAL A 81 2.89 -14.85 25.00
C VAL A 81 4.14 -14.00 25.04
N VAL A 82 5.29 -14.65 24.96
CA VAL A 82 6.59 -14.03 24.66
C VAL A 82 6.91 -14.30 23.20
N LEU A 83 7.09 -13.25 22.43
CA LEU A 83 7.43 -13.35 21.01
C LEU A 83 8.91 -13.74 20.85
N SER A 84 9.22 -14.44 19.76
CA SER A 84 10.59 -14.80 19.39
C SER A 84 11.03 -14.02 18.15
N SER A 85 12.07 -13.20 18.30
CA SER A 85 12.69 -12.50 17.17
C SER A 85 13.21 -13.46 16.11
N THR A 86 13.73 -14.62 16.51
CA THR A 86 14.15 -15.70 15.60
C THR A 86 12.98 -16.23 14.78
N THR A 87 11.81 -16.45 15.39
CA THR A 87 10.61 -16.89 14.67
C THR A 87 10.17 -15.83 13.65
N LEU A 88 10.15 -14.55 14.03
CA LEU A 88 9.79 -13.45 13.12
C LEU A 88 10.79 -13.31 11.96
N SER A 89 12.10 -13.44 12.25
CA SER A 89 13.14 -13.46 11.24
C SER A 89 13.01 -14.67 10.29
N ASN A 90 12.69 -15.84 10.81
CA ASN A 90 12.42 -17.03 9.99
C ASN A 90 11.20 -16.82 9.08
N MET A 91 10.13 -16.18 9.56
CA MET A 91 8.97 -15.81 8.73
C MET A 91 9.35 -14.80 7.64
N PHE A 92 10.21 -13.83 7.97
CA PHE A 92 10.70 -12.86 7.00
C PHE A 92 11.55 -13.50 5.89
N ASN A 93 12.41 -14.44 6.26
CA ASN A 93 13.31 -15.17 5.35
C ASN A 93 12.68 -16.40 4.69
N ASN A 94 11.50 -16.85 5.13
CA ASN A 94 10.89 -18.15 4.78
C ASN A 94 11.83 -19.33 5.03
N THR A 95 12.39 -19.44 6.23
CA THR A 95 13.32 -20.50 6.63
C THR A 95 12.81 -21.28 7.84
N GLY A 96 13.13 -22.57 7.91
CA GLY A 96 12.76 -23.39 9.07
C GLY A 96 11.26 -23.68 9.19
N SER A 97 10.50 -23.60 8.10
CA SER A 97 9.04 -23.86 8.07
C SER A 97 8.25 -23.05 9.10
N PRO A 98 8.35 -21.71 9.10
CA PRO A 98 7.86 -20.86 10.18
C PRO A 98 6.34 -20.62 10.16
N PHE A 99 5.67 -20.97 9.06
CA PHE A 99 4.24 -20.70 8.87
C PHE A 99 3.40 -21.92 9.27
N GLY A 100 2.26 -21.69 9.91
CA GLY A 100 1.27 -22.75 10.15
C GLY A 100 0.63 -23.33 8.89
N ASN A 101 0.73 -22.60 7.76
CA ASN A 101 0.29 -23.08 6.46
C ASN A 101 1.47 -23.70 5.69
N PRO A 102 1.45 -25.02 5.44
CA PRO A 102 2.53 -25.71 4.72
C PRO A 102 2.78 -25.16 3.29
N GLY A 103 1.73 -24.65 2.63
CA GLY A 103 1.84 -24.04 1.31
C GLY A 103 2.69 -22.76 1.28
N LEU A 104 2.78 -22.03 2.40
CA LEU A 104 3.69 -20.88 2.53
C LEU A 104 5.13 -21.35 2.76
N ASN A 105 5.33 -22.38 3.56
CA ASN A 105 6.67 -22.94 3.85
C ASN A 105 7.34 -23.52 2.59
N SER A 106 6.57 -24.12 1.70
CA SER A 106 7.07 -24.70 0.45
C SER A 106 7.22 -23.69 -0.69
N ALA A 107 6.86 -22.42 -0.47
CA ALA A 107 6.99 -21.38 -1.48
C ALA A 107 8.46 -21.06 -1.76
N THR A 108 8.77 -20.78 -3.03
CA THR A 108 10.12 -20.40 -3.48
C THR A 108 10.41 -18.91 -3.24
N VAL A 109 9.43 -18.15 -2.76
CA VAL A 109 9.51 -16.72 -2.47
C VAL A 109 9.58 -16.47 -0.97
N SER A 110 10.13 -15.32 -0.58
CA SER A 110 10.12 -14.83 0.80
C SER A 110 9.64 -13.38 0.86
N LEU A 111 9.40 -12.86 2.06
CA LEU A 111 9.18 -11.42 2.24
C LEU A 111 10.48 -10.64 1.98
N LYS A 112 11.60 -11.15 2.49
CA LYS A 112 12.91 -10.48 2.45
C LYS A 112 13.40 -10.26 1.01
N ASP A 113 13.19 -11.20 0.11
CA ASP A 113 13.68 -11.07 -1.27
C ASP A 113 13.01 -9.94 -2.06
N ALA A 114 11.77 -9.57 -1.70
CA ALA A 114 11.02 -8.48 -2.31
C ALA A 114 11.07 -7.16 -1.51
N THR A 115 11.54 -7.19 -0.25
CA THR A 115 11.55 -6.00 0.62
C THR A 115 12.68 -5.03 0.28
N ALA A 116 12.35 -3.76 0.12
CA ALA A 116 13.27 -2.63 -0.06
C ALA A 116 14.28 -2.83 -1.21
N ARG A 117 13.82 -3.33 -2.35
CA ARG A 117 14.69 -3.65 -3.49
C ARG A 117 15.39 -2.42 -4.09
N THR A 118 14.81 -1.24 -3.94
CA THR A 118 15.27 -0.03 -4.62
C THR A 118 15.78 1.07 -3.68
N ASN A 119 15.75 0.84 -2.36
CA ASN A 119 16.19 1.84 -1.38
C ASN A 119 16.89 1.18 -0.20
N SER A 120 18.23 1.29 -0.15
CA SER A 120 19.08 0.78 0.93
C SER A 120 18.70 -0.62 1.45
N PRO A 121 18.66 -1.68 0.60
CA PRO A 121 18.08 -2.97 0.97
C PRO A 121 18.63 -3.56 2.27
N SER A 122 19.94 -3.48 2.50
CA SER A 122 20.58 -4.02 3.70
C SER A 122 20.17 -3.28 4.96
N GLU A 123 20.13 -1.96 4.90
CA GLU A 123 19.78 -1.09 6.01
C GLU A 123 18.30 -1.22 6.41
N VAL A 124 17.39 -1.13 5.43
CA VAL A 124 15.95 -1.27 5.69
C VAL A 124 15.62 -2.66 6.24
N ARG A 125 16.23 -3.73 5.69
CA ARG A 125 16.01 -5.09 6.19
C ARG A 125 16.52 -5.27 7.61
N ALA A 126 17.70 -4.69 7.93
CA ALA A 126 18.25 -4.68 9.28
C ALA A 126 17.34 -3.90 10.25
N THR A 127 16.79 -2.75 9.84
CA THR A 127 15.82 -1.99 10.63
C THR A 127 14.57 -2.81 10.95
N LEU A 128 14.01 -3.53 9.97
CA LEU A 128 12.85 -4.41 10.20
C LEU A 128 13.20 -5.59 11.13
N GLU A 129 14.37 -6.20 10.97
CA GLU A 129 14.84 -7.26 11.87
C GLU A 129 15.09 -6.74 13.29
N ASN A 130 15.59 -5.50 13.47
CA ASN A 130 15.67 -4.84 14.75
C ASN A 130 14.30 -4.57 15.39
N HIS A 131 13.28 -4.23 14.60
CA HIS A 131 11.91 -4.13 15.10
C HIS A 131 11.38 -5.46 15.61
N PHE A 132 11.78 -6.61 15.02
CA PHE A 132 11.45 -7.94 15.55
C PHE A 132 12.10 -8.21 16.90
N VAL A 133 13.34 -7.74 17.11
CA VAL A 133 14.02 -7.81 18.42
C VAL A 133 13.28 -6.96 19.44
N THR A 134 13.01 -5.70 19.11
CA THR A 134 12.33 -4.77 20.01
C THR A 134 10.96 -5.27 20.48
N ILE A 135 10.13 -5.80 19.59
CA ILE A 135 8.81 -6.33 20.00
C ILE A 135 8.94 -7.60 20.81
N ALA A 136 9.95 -8.44 20.54
CA ALA A 136 10.22 -9.64 21.32
C ALA A 136 10.63 -9.28 22.75
N ASP A 137 11.56 -8.33 22.90
CA ASP A 137 12.05 -7.84 24.20
C ASP A 137 10.93 -7.16 25.00
N ALA A 138 10.10 -6.34 24.34
CA ALA A 138 8.92 -5.74 24.98
C ALA A 138 7.94 -6.79 25.49
N SER A 139 7.71 -7.87 24.73
CA SER A 139 6.82 -8.97 25.14
C SER A 139 7.38 -9.76 26.33
N ALA A 140 8.69 -9.99 26.35
CA ALA A 140 9.39 -10.66 27.45
C ALA A 140 9.32 -9.83 28.74
N THR A 141 9.63 -8.51 28.64
CA THR A 141 9.52 -7.57 29.76
C THR A 141 8.09 -7.51 30.31
N ALA A 142 7.09 -7.44 29.46
CA ALA A 142 5.69 -7.41 29.88
C ALA A 142 5.25 -8.70 30.56
N ALA A 143 5.73 -9.86 30.12
CA ALA A 143 5.44 -11.15 30.75
C ALA A 143 6.13 -11.28 32.11
N ASP A 144 7.39 -10.86 32.24
CA ASP A 144 8.13 -10.84 33.50
C ASP A 144 7.46 -9.91 34.52
N ASN A 145 7.10 -8.72 34.13
CA ASN A 145 6.40 -7.75 34.97
C ASN A 145 5.03 -8.29 35.45
N LEU A 146 4.30 -8.99 34.58
CA LEU A 146 3.03 -9.60 34.96
C LEU A 146 3.20 -10.62 36.09
N ALA A 147 4.31 -11.36 36.06
CA ALA A 147 4.63 -12.36 37.06
C ALA A 147 5.19 -11.76 38.37
N ASN A 148 6.02 -10.72 38.30
CA ASN A 148 6.87 -10.25 39.36
C ASN A 148 6.55 -8.87 39.92
N ASP A 149 5.87 -7.97 39.16
CA ASP A 149 5.44 -6.64 39.63
C ASP A 149 3.99 -6.69 40.17
N ALA A 150 3.86 -6.88 41.47
CA ALA A 150 2.55 -7.00 42.15
C ALA A 150 1.69 -5.73 42.05
N VAL A 151 2.32 -4.54 41.80
CA VAL A 151 1.65 -3.22 41.77
C VAL A 151 1.19 -2.86 40.37
N ASN A 152 2.12 -2.84 39.43
CA ASN A 152 1.84 -2.36 38.06
C ASN A 152 1.55 -3.51 37.09
N LYS A 153 1.92 -4.74 37.47
CA LYS A 153 1.80 -5.92 36.60
C LYS A 153 2.44 -5.64 35.23
N ASP A 154 1.72 -5.91 34.16
CA ASP A 154 2.17 -5.70 32.78
C ASP A 154 1.77 -4.31 32.18
N THR A 155 1.39 -3.35 33.04
CA THR A 155 1.03 -2.01 32.57
C THR A 155 2.25 -1.21 32.15
N ALA A 156 2.26 -0.73 30.91
CA ALA A 156 3.32 0.10 30.36
C ALA A 156 3.39 1.48 31.02
N ARG A 157 4.61 2.00 31.18
CA ARG A 157 4.90 3.34 31.71
C ARG A 157 6.24 3.84 31.18
N VAL A 158 6.53 5.10 31.40
CA VAL A 158 7.80 5.71 30.94
C VAL A 158 8.99 4.83 31.33
N GLY A 159 9.79 4.43 30.36
CA GLY A 159 10.98 3.61 30.55
C GLY A 159 10.71 2.12 30.83
N VAL A 160 9.46 1.66 30.77
CA VAL A 160 9.10 0.25 31.03
C VAL A 160 8.09 -0.24 30.00
N ALA A 161 8.50 -1.23 29.21
CA ALA A 161 7.63 -1.90 28.25
C ALA A 161 6.49 -2.65 28.97
N GLY A 162 5.36 -2.74 28.30
CA GLY A 162 4.16 -3.41 28.86
C GLY A 162 2.96 -3.21 27.96
N ARG A 163 1.76 -3.32 28.56
CA ARG A 163 0.50 -3.15 27.83
C ARG A 163 -0.24 -1.89 28.24
N LEU A 164 -0.82 -1.23 27.26
CA LEU A 164 -1.77 -0.15 27.45
C LEU A 164 -3.18 -0.67 27.21
N PHE A 165 -4.07 -0.44 28.18
CA PHE A 165 -5.42 -0.97 28.17
C PHE A 165 -6.40 0.11 27.73
N VAL A 166 -7.31 -0.24 26.81
CA VAL A 166 -8.41 0.67 26.42
C VAL A 166 -9.45 0.63 27.56
N PRO A 167 -9.78 1.80 28.16
CA PRO A 167 -10.74 1.83 29.27
C PRO A 167 -12.10 1.25 28.88
N GLY A 168 -12.61 0.35 29.70
CA GLY A 168 -13.91 -0.29 29.49
C GLY A 168 -13.96 -1.37 28.41
N ALA A 169 -12.81 -1.77 27.84
CA ALA A 169 -12.71 -2.79 26.81
C ALA A 169 -11.68 -3.87 27.17
N THR A 170 -11.73 -5.01 26.49
CA THR A 170 -10.70 -6.06 26.57
C THR A 170 -9.49 -5.76 25.71
N THR A 171 -9.58 -4.74 24.86
CA THR A 171 -8.53 -4.33 23.92
C THR A 171 -7.34 -3.75 24.67
N LYS A 172 -6.16 -4.23 24.31
CA LYS A 172 -4.88 -3.78 24.85
C LYS A 172 -3.81 -3.87 23.78
N TYR A 173 -2.76 -3.07 23.94
CA TYR A 173 -1.66 -2.98 23.00
C TYR A 173 -0.33 -3.11 23.74
N LEU A 174 0.54 -3.99 23.25
CA LEU A 174 1.91 -4.13 23.72
C LEU A 174 2.73 -2.95 23.16
N VAL A 175 3.39 -2.21 24.05
CA VAL A 175 4.30 -1.12 23.67
C VAL A 175 5.67 -1.35 24.32
N ASP A 176 6.71 -0.79 23.70
CA ASP A 176 8.06 -0.75 24.24
C ASP A 176 8.18 0.27 25.40
N GLU A 177 9.40 0.47 25.91
CA GLU A 177 9.69 1.42 26.99
C GLU A 177 9.45 2.89 26.59
N LYS A 178 9.45 3.19 25.28
CA LYS A 178 9.13 4.48 24.71
C LYS A 178 7.63 4.66 24.40
N GLY A 179 6.82 3.65 24.66
CA GLY A 179 5.37 3.69 24.43
C GLY A 179 4.96 3.43 22.98
N LEU A 180 5.81 2.84 22.13
CA LEU A 180 5.51 2.53 20.73
C LEU A 180 5.00 1.11 20.56
N GLU A 181 3.88 0.93 19.86
CA GLU A 181 3.34 -0.37 19.48
C GLU A 181 4.05 -0.91 18.23
N TYR A 182 5.14 -1.65 18.44
CA TYR A 182 5.96 -2.15 17.32
C TYR A 182 5.22 -3.16 16.42
N ALA A 183 4.16 -3.82 16.87
CA ALA A 183 3.30 -4.60 15.97
C ALA A 183 2.72 -3.75 14.84
N GLN A 184 2.36 -2.49 15.12
CA GLN A 184 1.87 -1.57 14.10
C GLN A 184 3.00 -0.95 13.30
N VAL A 185 4.10 -0.55 13.92
CA VAL A 185 5.27 -0.03 13.21
C VAL A 185 5.73 -1.04 12.15
N ILE A 186 5.89 -2.32 12.51
CA ILE A 186 6.27 -3.40 11.60
C ILE A 186 5.25 -3.52 10.46
N SER A 187 3.97 -3.68 10.80
CA SER A 187 2.89 -3.88 9.85
C SER A 187 2.85 -2.78 8.77
N LYS A 188 2.95 -1.50 9.18
CA LYS A 188 2.85 -0.36 8.27
C LYS A 188 4.16 -0.06 7.54
N SER A 189 5.31 -0.37 8.12
CA SER A 189 6.61 -0.28 7.43
C SER A 189 6.69 -1.24 6.24
N PHE A 190 6.12 -2.43 6.34
CA PHE A 190 6.03 -3.38 5.22
C PHE A 190 5.14 -2.88 4.07
N ILE A 191 4.18 -1.99 4.33
CA ILE A 191 3.36 -1.39 3.27
C ILE A 191 4.25 -0.61 2.30
N GLY A 192 5.19 0.20 2.80
CA GLY A 192 6.16 0.88 1.96
C GLY A 192 7.25 -0.05 1.45
N ALA A 193 7.94 -0.75 2.37
CA ALA A 193 9.14 -1.49 2.06
C ALA A 193 8.91 -2.73 1.19
N LEU A 194 7.75 -3.38 1.30
CA LEU A 194 7.40 -4.55 0.52
C LEU A 194 6.40 -4.21 -0.59
N GLN A 195 5.21 -3.67 -0.23
CA GLN A 195 4.17 -3.52 -1.24
C GLN A 195 4.47 -2.36 -2.20
N LEU A 196 4.64 -1.13 -1.70
CA LEU A 196 4.86 0.02 -2.58
C LEU A 196 6.16 -0.13 -3.38
N ASP A 197 7.28 -0.44 -2.71
CA ASP A 197 8.59 -0.51 -3.38
C ASP A 197 8.61 -1.61 -4.44
N TYR A 198 8.17 -2.82 -4.11
CA TYR A 198 8.21 -3.92 -5.05
C TYR A 198 7.20 -3.75 -6.19
N ILE A 199 5.98 -3.32 -5.91
CA ILE A 199 4.96 -3.07 -6.94
C ILE A 199 5.42 -1.95 -7.88
N CYS A 200 5.68 -0.75 -7.35
CA CYS A 200 5.87 0.43 -8.18
C CYS A 200 7.30 0.62 -8.66
N ASN A 201 8.30 0.33 -7.79
CA ASN A 201 9.68 0.66 -8.08
C ASN A 201 10.46 -0.52 -8.68
N VAL A 202 9.89 -1.74 -8.65
CA VAL A 202 10.49 -2.93 -9.25
C VAL A 202 9.62 -3.47 -10.38
N LEU A 203 8.43 -4.03 -10.07
CA LEU A 203 7.60 -4.73 -11.05
C LEU A 203 7.07 -3.78 -12.13
N LEU A 204 6.50 -2.66 -11.74
CA LEU A 204 5.89 -1.64 -12.62
C LEU A 204 6.81 -0.43 -12.81
N SER A 205 8.13 -0.58 -12.66
CA SER A 205 9.08 0.49 -12.97
C SER A 205 9.20 0.67 -14.48
N ASP A 206 9.54 1.89 -14.94
CA ASP A 206 9.77 2.19 -16.36
C ASP A 206 10.80 1.24 -16.97
N ASN A 207 11.90 0.95 -16.25
CA ASN A 207 12.91 0.00 -16.70
C ASN A 207 12.35 -1.42 -16.86
N SER A 208 11.57 -1.91 -15.90
CA SER A 208 10.94 -3.23 -15.96
C SER A 208 9.95 -3.33 -17.13
N LEU A 209 9.07 -2.34 -17.29
CA LEU A 209 8.06 -2.30 -18.35
C LEU A 209 8.70 -2.14 -19.75
N THR A 210 9.84 -1.44 -19.84
CA THR A 210 10.57 -1.28 -21.11
C THR A 210 11.29 -2.56 -21.53
N ASN A 211 11.90 -3.29 -20.59
CA ASN A 211 12.86 -4.35 -20.90
C ASN A 211 12.32 -5.78 -20.67
N ALA A 212 11.16 -5.94 -20.01
CA ALA A 212 10.59 -7.28 -19.83
C ALA A 212 10.26 -7.94 -21.18
N ASP A 213 10.59 -9.22 -21.32
CA ASP A 213 10.23 -10.00 -22.51
C ASP A 213 8.70 -10.09 -22.65
N ASN A 214 8.21 -9.78 -23.85
CA ASN A 214 6.80 -9.86 -24.22
C ASN A 214 6.55 -10.76 -25.42
N THR A 215 7.47 -11.66 -25.74
CA THR A 215 7.38 -12.57 -26.90
C THR A 215 7.34 -14.03 -26.48
N THR A 216 8.10 -14.41 -25.46
CA THR A 216 8.20 -15.79 -24.99
C THR A 216 7.12 -16.09 -23.95
N LEU A 217 6.29 -17.10 -24.21
CA LEU A 217 5.29 -17.55 -23.23
C LEU A 217 5.91 -18.40 -22.13
N ILE A 218 5.66 -18.06 -20.90
CA ILE A 218 5.96 -18.85 -19.71
C ILE A 218 4.78 -19.83 -19.50
N ASN A 219 5.07 -21.12 -19.38
CA ASN A 219 4.06 -22.19 -19.24
C ASN A 219 2.94 -22.15 -20.29
N ASN A 220 3.23 -21.65 -21.50
CA ASN A 220 2.27 -21.44 -22.60
C ASN A 220 1.08 -20.53 -22.22
N LYS A 221 1.21 -19.64 -21.24
CA LYS A 221 0.12 -18.83 -20.73
C LYS A 221 0.34 -17.33 -20.84
N TYR A 222 1.45 -16.83 -20.35
CA TYR A 222 1.73 -15.40 -20.25
C TYR A 222 3.19 -15.07 -20.53
N THR A 223 3.48 -13.83 -20.85
CA THR A 223 4.85 -13.35 -21.03
C THR A 223 5.41 -12.77 -19.72
N ALA A 224 6.71 -12.51 -19.66
CA ALA A 224 7.32 -11.87 -18.50
C ALA A 224 6.75 -10.48 -18.24
N LEU A 225 6.45 -9.68 -19.28
CA LEU A 225 5.82 -8.37 -19.14
C LEU A 225 4.42 -8.49 -18.53
N GLN A 226 3.63 -9.43 -18.98
CA GLN A 226 2.29 -9.70 -18.47
C GLN A 226 2.34 -10.14 -16.99
N HIS A 227 3.29 -11.01 -16.65
CA HIS A 227 3.45 -11.50 -15.27
C HIS A 227 3.82 -10.40 -14.28
N ARG A 228 4.55 -9.33 -14.70
CA ARG A 228 4.82 -8.17 -13.83
C ARG A 228 3.55 -7.55 -13.28
N TRP A 229 2.53 -7.43 -14.11
CA TRP A 229 1.21 -6.89 -13.72
C TRP A 229 0.47 -7.82 -12.78
N ASP A 230 0.48 -9.11 -13.10
CA ASP A 230 -0.22 -10.13 -12.32
C ASP A 230 0.38 -10.27 -10.91
N GLU A 231 1.72 -10.34 -10.81
CA GLU A 231 2.42 -10.40 -9.52
C GLU A 231 2.20 -9.14 -8.69
N ALA A 232 2.24 -7.95 -9.32
CA ALA A 232 1.99 -6.67 -8.66
C ALA A 232 0.56 -6.60 -8.10
N TYR A 233 -0.44 -7.02 -8.89
CA TYR A 233 -1.83 -7.07 -8.44
C TYR A 233 -2.02 -8.08 -7.29
N GLY A 234 -1.39 -9.25 -7.38
CA GLY A 234 -1.44 -10.28 -6.33
C GLY A 234 -0.80 -9.86 -5.02
N LEU A 235 0.24 -9.02 -5.06
CA LEU A 235 0.87 -8.45 -3.86
C LEU A 235 0.06 -7.29 -3.27
N LEU A 236 -0.69 -6.54 -4.09
CA LEU A 236 -1.51 -5.44 -3.62
C LEU A 236 -2.75 -5.94 -2.87
N THR A 237 -3.43 -6.97 -3.39
CA THR A 237 -4.76 -7.34 -2.92
C THR A 237 -5.08 -8.83 -3.07
N THR A 238 -5.92 -9.32 -2.15
CA THR A 238 -6.57 -10.63 -2.29
C THR A 238 -7.85 -10.55 -3.11
N LYS A 239 -8.35 -9.35 -3.39
CA LYS A 239 -9.59 -9.13 -4.14
C LYS A 239 -9.37 -9.36 -5.63
N ASP A 240 -10.45 -9.65 -6.31
CA ASP A 240 -10.45 -9.82 -7.76
C ASP A 240 -10.99 -8.58 -8.48
N ARG A 241 -11.62 -7.68 -7.74
CA ARG A 241 -12.12 -6.38 -8.22
C ARG A 241 -12.26 -5.38 -7.07
N TYR A 242 -12.21 -4.09 -7.38
CA TYR A 242 -12.46 -2.98 -6.48
C TYR A 242 -13.77 -2.29 -6.84
N ALA A 243 -14.87 -2.74 -6.26
CA ALA A 243 -16.18 -2.19 -6.57
C ALA A 243 -16.34 -0.75 -6.05
N MET A 244 -17.03 0.11 -6.83
CA MET A 244 -17.34 1.49 -6.43
C MET A 244 -18.23 1.56 -5.19
N ASP A 245 -19.11 0.58 -5.04
CA ASP A 245 -20.05 0.43 -3.93
C ASP A 245 -19.50 -0.42 -2.78
N ALA A 246 -18.17 -0.61 -2.71
CA ALA A 246 -17.54 -1.36 -1.62
C ALA A 246 -17.90 -0.75 -0.27
N THR A 247 -18.39 -1.59 0.63
CA THR A 247 -18.63 -1.27 2.04
C THR A 247 -17.58 -1.94 2.91
N ALA A 248 -17.52 -1.62 4.19
CA ALA A 248 -16.65 -2.33 5.14
C ALA A 248 -16.91 -3.85 5.12
N THR A 249 -18.16 -4.27 4.94
CA THR A 249 -18.56 -5.68 4.85
C THR A 249 -18.11 -6.31 3.53
N THR A 250 -18.34 -5.65 2.39
CA THR A 250 -17.94 -6.16 1.07
C THR A 250 -16.45 -6.06 0.84
N ASN A 251 -15.76 -5.15 1.54
CA ASN A 251 -14.31 -5.05 1.58
C ASN A 251 -13.67 -5.99 2.61
N GLY A 252 -14.45 -6.77 3.32
CA GLY A 252 -13.96 -7.75 4.28
C GLY A 252 -12.92 -8.68 3.69
N GLY A 253 -11.81 -8.91 4.42
CA GLY A 253 -10.68 -9.70 3.96
C GLY A 253 -9.64 -8.92 3.13
N GLU A 254 -9.83 -7.63 2.82
CA GLU A 254 -8.76 -6.78 2.31
C GLU A 254 -7.72 -6.52 3.39
N SER A 255 -6.47 -6.32 3.00
CA SER A 255 -5.35 -6.25 3.93
C SER A 255 -4.32 -5.23 3.51
N PHE A 256 -3.63 -4.67 4.47
CA PHE A 256 -2.49 -3.76 4.27
C PHE A 256 -2.81 -2.62 3.30
N LEU A 257 -1.96 -2.36 2.31
CA LEU A 257 -2.13 -1.23 1.40
C LEU A 257 -3.54 -1.19 0.76
N GLY A 258 -4.08 -2.34 0.33
CA GLY A 258 -5.42 -2.41 -0.24
C GLY A 258 -6.51 -1.89 0.70
N SER A 259 -6.47 -2.22 1.99
CA SER A 259 -7.45 -1.73 2.96
C SER A 259 -7.29 -0.23 3.23
N TYR A 260 -6.06 0.30 3.23
CA TYR A 260 -5.79 1.72 3.45
C TYR A 260 -6.13 2.59 2.24
N ILE A 261 -5.99 2.08 1.01
CA ILE A 261 -6.54 2.74 -0.18
C ILE A 261 -8.05 2.93 -0.01
N TRP A 262 -8.75 1.86 0.36
CA TRP A 262 -10.21 1.91 0.56
C TRP A 262 -10.61 2.87 1.70
N GLU A 263 -9.86 2.92 2.80
CA GLU A 263 -10.17 3.77 3.96
C GLU A 263 -9.90 5.25 3.69
N TYR A 264 -8.75 5.57 3.11
CA TYR A 264 -8.24 6.95 3.01
C TYR A 264 -8.30 7.54 1.59
N ASN A 265 -8.31 6.72 0.53
CA ASN A 265 -8.37 7.17 -0.87
C ASN A 265 -9.52 6.51 -1.62
N LYS A 266 -10.73 6.70 -1.12
CA LYS A 266 -11.94 6.03 -1.65
C LYS A 266 -12.19 6.30 -3.13
N THR A 267 -11.87 7.48 -3.61
CA THR A 267 -12.01 7.84 -5.03
C THR A 267 -10.96 7.16 -5.91
N GLY A 268 -9.76 6.95 -5.40
CA GLY A 268 -8.69 6.23 -6.09
C GLY A 268 -8.90 4.72 -6.10
N TYR A 269 -9.59 4.16 -5.10
CA TYR A 269 -9.73 2.73 -4.92
C TYR A 269 -10.23 1.98 -6.17
N PRO A 270 -11.38 2.33 -6.77
CA PRO A 270 -11.84 1.65 -7.98
C PRO A 270 -10.99 1.98 -9.21
N LEU A 271 -10.41 3.18 -9.28
CA LEU A 271 -9.60 3.62 -10.42
C LEU A 271 -8.26 2.88 -10.48
N ILE A 272 -7.68 2.50 -9.34
CA ILE A 272 -6.48 1.67 -9.27
C ILE A 272 -6.74 0.30 -9.90
N HIS A 273 -7.89 -0.33 -9.62
CA HIS A 273 -8.26 -1.59 -10.24
C HIS A 273 -8.38 -1.47 -11.77
N VAL A 274 -9.06 -0.41 -12.25
CA VAL A 274 -9.17 -0.12 -13.68
C VAL A 274 -7.79 0.08 -14.32
N ALA A 275 -6.88 0.78 -13.63
CA ALA A 275 -5.53 1.00 -14.12
C ALA A 275 -4.73 -0.31 -14.21
N PHE A 276 -4.91 -1.24 -13.26
CA PHE A 276 -4.31 -2.57 -13.35
C PHE A 276 -4.86 -3.38 -14.54
N LEU A 277 -6.17 -3.34 -14.80
CA LEU A 277 -6.77 -3.98 -15.97
C LEU A 277 -6.21 -3.39 -17.28
N LYS A 278 -6.18 -2.07 -17.40
CA LYS A 278 -5.66 -1.38 -18.60
C LYS A 278 -4.17 -1.64 -18.82
N GLY A 279 -3.37 -1.56 -17.76
CA GLY A 279 -1.93 -1.81 -17.87
C GLY A 279 -1.62 -3.28 -18.25
N ARG A 280 -2.37 -4.24 -17.70
CA ARG A 280 -2.23 -5.66 -18.08
C ARG A 280 -2.69 -5.90 -19.53
N LYS A 281 -3.75 -5.20 -19.98
CA LYS A 281 -4.20 -5.24 -21.39
C LYS A 281 -3.15 -4.62 -22.30
N ALA A 282 -2.58 -3.48 -21.94
CA ALA A 282 -1.49 -2.85 -22.67
C ALA A 282 -0.27 -3.80 -22.82
N ALA A 283 0.03 -4.61 -21.78
CA ALA A 283 1.04 -5.66 -21.89
C ALA A 283 0.65 -6.76 -22.90
N VAL A 284 -0.63 -7.16 -22.98
CA VAL A 284 -1.11 -8.08 -24.02
C VAL A 284 -0.92 -7.50 -25.42
N ASP A 285 -1.26 -6.23 -25.60
CA ASP A 285 -1.20 -5.52 -26.88
C ASP A 285 0.22 -5.06 -27.24
N ASN A 286 1.20 -5.26 -26.35
CA ASN A 286 2.56 -4.73 -26.45
C ASN A 286 2.62 -3.19 -26.54
N ASP A 287 1.64 -2.51 -25.98
CA ASP A 287 1.61 -1.05 -25.85
C ASP A 287 2.32 -0.61 -24.56
N ARG A 288 3.62 -0.42 -24.66
CA ARG A 288 4.47 -0.10 -23.50
C ARG A 288 4.26 1.32 -22.98
N GLU A 289 3.81 2.25 -23.82
CA GLU A 289 3.55 3.63 -23.39
C GLU A 289 2.27 3.69 -22.54
N GLU A 290 1.21 3.00 -22.95
CA GLU A 290 0.00 2.87 -22.14
C GLU A 290 0.30 2.10 -20.84
N ALA A 291 1.09 1.02 -20.91
CA ALA A 291 1.50 0.28 -19.70
C ALA A 291 2.22 1.20 -18.70
N LYS A 292 3.16 2.04 -19.14
CA LYS A 292 3.85 3.03 -18.28
C LYS A 292 2.89 4.09 -17.74
N ALA A 293 1.96 4.60 -18.55
CA ALA A 293 0.97 5.59 -18.11
C ALA A 293 0.10 5.05 -16.97
N GLN A 294 -0.37 3.81 -17.09
CA GLN A 294 -1.16 3.15 -16.04
C GLN A 294 -0.31 2.85 -14.79
N ALA A 295 0.94 2.45 -14.94
CA ALA A 295 1.86 2.23 -13.82
C ALA A 295 2.15 3.53 -13.05
N GLN A 296 2.32 4.66 -13.73
CA GLN A 296 2.49 5.98 -13.10
C GLN A 296 1.23 6.41 -12.35
N PHE A 297 0.05 6.18 -12.91
CA PHE A 297 -1.21 6.45 -12.23
C PHE A 297 -1.31 5.62 -10.94
N ILE A 298 -1.06 4.31 -11.00
CA ILE A 298 -1.07 3.42 -9.83
C ILE A 298 -0.09 3.92 -8.77
N ARG A 299 1.16 4.22 -9.14
CA ARG A 299 2.18 4.74 -8.23
C ARG A 299 1.69 5.99 -7.48
N ARG A 300 1.20 6.99 -8.20
CA ARG A 300 0.70 8.23 -7.62
C ARG A 300 -0.41 7.97 -6.59
N GLU A 301 -1.38 7.12 -6.93
CA GLU A 301 -2.51 6.85 -6.05
C GLU A 301 -2.12 5.99 -4.83
N LEU A 302 -1.16 5.06 -4.97
CA LEU A 302 -0.64 4.27 -3.84
C LEU A 302 0.16 5.14 -2.88
N GLU A 303 1.06 5.98 -3.37
CA GLU A 303 1.85 6.92 -2.57
C GLU A 303 0.97 7.91 -1.83
N LYS A 304 -0.01 8.49 -2.54
CA LYS A 304 -1.04 9.36 -1.93
C LYS A 304 -1.78 8.66 -0.80
N SER A 305 -2.17 7.40 -0.98
CA SER A 305 -2.89 6.62 0.05
C SER A 305 -2.04 6.41 1.30
N ILE A 306 -0.74 6.18 1.17
CA ILE A 306 0.20 6.06 2.30
C ILE A 306 0.27 7.38 3.08
N ALA A 307 0.44 8.50 2.40
CA ALA A 307 0.50 9.81 3.03
C ALA A 307 -0.82 10.18 3.74
N MET A 308 -1.96 9.95 3.07
CA MET A 308 -3.28 10.18 3.67
C MET A 308 -3.51 9.30 4.91
N ALA A 309 -3.04 8.05 4.90
CA ALA A 309 -3.12 7.17 6.06
C ALA A 309 -2.23 7.70 7.21
N ALA A 310 -0.99 8.11 6.95
CA ALA A 310 -0.12 8.72 7.95
C ALA A 310 -0.79 9.94 8.61
N ILE A 311 -1.31 10.88 7.81
CA ILE A 311 -2.04 12.07 8.30
C ILE A 311 -3.29 11.65 9.10
N GLY A 312 -4.05 10.67 8.60
CA GLY A 312 -5.26 10.18 9.26
C GLY A 312 -4.97 9.61 10.66
N TYR A 313 -3.87 8.88 10.81
CA TYR A 313 -3.45 8.35 12.12
C TYR A 313 -2.93 9.42 13.07
N MET A 314 -2.30 10.47 12.57
CA MET A 314 -2.01 11.67 13.39
C MET A 314 -3.31 12.30 13.89
N GLY A 315 -4.35 12.38 13.07
CA GLY A 315 -5.69 12.81 13.47
C GLY A 315 -6.32 11.89 14.52
N LYS A 316 -6.19 10.56 14.37
CA LYS A 316 -6.67 9.57 15.37
C LYS A 316 -5.95 9.70 16.72
N TYR A 317 -4.64 10.05 16.73
CA TYR A 317 -3.95 10.40 17.98
C TYR A 317 -4.63 11.60 18.67
N LYS A 318 -4.89 12.67 17.94
CA LYS A 318 -5.52 13.89 18.50
C LYS A 318 -6.91 13.61 19.09
N SER A 319 -7.69 12.74 18.47
CA SER A 319 -9.03 12.35 18.91
C SER A 319 -9.05 11.23 19.95
N GLY A 320 -7.92 10.56 20.19
CA GLY A 320 -7.83 9.47 21.16
C GLY A 320 -8.09 9.92 22.58
N THR A 321 -8.92 9.18 23.32
CA THR A 321 -9.35 9.50 24.70
C THR A 321 -8.50 8.80 25.76
N SER A 322 -7.63 7.86 25.36
CA SER A 322 -6.75 7.12 26.25
C SER A 322 -5.34 6.99 25.66
N ASN A 323 -4.34 6.74 26.52
CA ASN A 323 -2.97 6.44 26.07
C ASN A 323 -2.92 5.21 25.17
N ALA A 324 -3.76 4.20 25.42
CA ALA A 324 -3.86 3.02 24.56
C ALA A 324 -4.26 3.38 23.13
N GLN A 325 -5.33 4.15 22.95
CA GLN A 325 -5.78 4.59 21.63
C GLN A 325 -4.76 5.48 20.94
N ARG A 326 -4.12 6.39 21.68
CA ARG A 326 -3.08 7.28 21.15
C ARG A 326 -1.82 6.54 20.74
N ALA A 327 -1.35 5.62 21.58
CA ALA A 327 -0.15 4.80 21.27
C ALA A 327 -0.40 3.90 20.04
N HIS A 328 -1.59 3.30 19.95
CA HIS A 328 -1.98 2.53 18.76
C HIS A 328 -1.96 3.40 17.49
N ALA A 329 -2.58 4.57 17.54
CA ALA A 329 -2.59 5.50 16.40
C ALA A 329 -1.18 5.94 16.00
N ILE A 330 -0.30 6.24 16.97
CA ILE A 330 1.10 6.63 16.69
C ILE A 330 1.91 5.46 16.14
N GLY A 331 1.74 4.24 16.64
CA GLY A 331 2.41 3.06 16.10
C GLY A 331 2.09 2.85 14.61
N GLU A 332 0.80 2.99 14.24
CA GLU A 332 0.39 2.92 12.84
C GLU A 332 0.94 4.11 12.03
N GLY A 333 0.80 5.33 12.54
CA GLY A 333 1.29 6.54 11.90
C GLY A 333 2.80 6.52 11.66
N ALA A 334 3.59 6.08 12.62
CA ALA A 334 5.05 5.95 12.50
C ALA A 334 5.44 4.97 11.38
N GLY A 335 4.78 3.81 11.30
CA GLY A 335 5.05 2.87 10.22
C GLY A 335 4.66 3.41 8.83
N PHE A 336 3.59 4.22 8.72
CA PHE A 336 3.26 4.90 7.47
C PHE A 336 4.24 6.02 7.13
N ILE A 337 4.70 6.81 8.10
CA ILE A 337 5.74 7.82 7.86
C ILE A 337 7.03 7.13 7.40
N TYR A 338 7.44 6.02 8.04
CA TYR A 338 8.55 5.20 7.57
C TYR A 338 8.36 4.74 6.12
N SER A 339 7.14 4.37 5.73
CA SER A 339 6.81 3.92 4.38
C SER A 339 6.92 5.02 3.32
N THR A 340 6.89 6.30 3.69
CA THR A 340 7.01 7.41 2.73
C THR A 340 8.37 7.45 2.03
N ARG A 341 9.42 6.85 2.62
CA ARG A 341 10.76 6.75 1.99
C ARG A 341 10.80 6.04 0.65
N PHE A 342 9.74 5.31 0.31
CA PHE A 342 9.59 4.62 -0.97
C PHE A 342 8.73 5.38 -1.98
N CYS A 343 8.22 6.57 -1.63
CA CYS A 343 7.30 7.39 -2.43
C CYS A 343 8.05 8.27 -3.43
N LYS A 344 8.60 7.65 -4.48
CA LYS A 344 9.46 8.31 -5.46
C LYS A 344 8.74 9.33 -6.36
N PHE A 345 7.45 9.13 -6.63
CA PHE A 345 6.66 10.06 -7.45
C PHE A 345 6.55 11.44 -6.78
N HIS A 346 6.34 11.46 -5.47
CA HIS A 346 6.27 12.70 -4.68
C HIS A 346 7.65 13.19 -4.20
N GLY A 347 8.73 12.52 -4.60
CA GLY A 347 10.08 12.89 -4.23
C GLY A 347 10.36 12.76 -2.72
N ALA A 348 9.63 11.89 -2.03
CA ALA A 348 9.95 11.52 -0.66
C ALA A 348 11.00 10.40 -0.64
N ASP A 349 11.91 10.47 0.34
CA ASP A 349 13.05 9.57 0.47
C ASP A 349 13.31 9.20 1.93
N ALA A 350 14.41 8.52 2.19
CA ALA A 350 14.79 8.14 3.54
C ALA A 350 15.02 9.36 4.44
N GLN A 351 15.68 10.40 3.93
CA GLN A 351 15.95 11.61 4.70
C GLN A 351 14.65 12.27 5.15
N PHE A 352 13.69 12.48 4.24
CA PHE A 352 12.38 13.05 4.59
C PHE A 352 11.66 12.22 5.65
N SER A 353 11.64 10.89 5.45
CA SER A 353 10.98 9.98 6.39
C SER A 353 11.60 10.02 7.79
N ASP A 354 12.95 10.03 7.86
CA ASP A 354 13.69 10.03 9.12
C ASP A 354 13.56 11.37 9.84
N GLU A 355 13.67 12.50 9.15
CA GLU A 355 13.46 13.84 9.73
C GLU A 355 12.07 13.95 10.38
N VAL A 356 11.02 13.50 9.71
CA VAL A 356 9.66 13.53 10.29
C VAL A 356 9.52 12.59 11.49
N LEU A 357 10.15 11.41 11.47
CA LEU A 357 10.11 10.45 12.59
C LEU A 357 10.94 10.92 13.78
N ASP A 358 12.12 11.49 13.55
CA ASP A 358 13.01 12.01 14.57
C ASP A 358 12.33 13.17 15.31
N ASP A 359 11.85 14.18 14.59
CA ASP A 359 11.11 15.31 15.16
C ASP A 359 9.87 14.86 15.94
N LEU A 360 9.17 13.85 15.43
CA LEU A 360 7.93 13.35 16.05
C LEU A 360 8.23 12.56 17.33
N LEU A 361 9.18 11.61 17.27
CA LEU A 361 9.32 10.54 18.27
C LEU A 361 10.74 10.31 18.77
N PHE A 362 11.74 10.26 17.88
CA PHE A 362 13.02 9.63 18.24
C PHE A 362 14.01 10.61 18.85
N ASP A 363 13.92 11.91 18.58
CA ASP A 363 14.70 12.96 19.25
C ASP A 363 14.35 13.10 20.74
N SER A 364 13.20 12.57 21.14
CA SER A 364 12.80 12.55 22.54
C SER A 364 13.21 11.24 23.21
N PRO A 365 13.91 11.26 24.35
CA PRO A 365 14.28 10.05 25.08
C PRO A 365 13.03 9.24 25.54
N ASN A 366 11.90 9.90 25.71
CA ASN A 366 10.65 9.28 26.18
C ASN A 366 9.67 8.92 25.05
N GLY A 367 10.00 9.21 23.78
CA GLY A 367 9.15 8.85 22.63
C GLY A 367 7.70 9.32 22.76
N PHE A 368 6.76 8.39 22.67
CA PHE A 368 5.33 8.64 22.84
C PHE A 368 4.95 9.36 24.14
N TRP A 369 5.63 9.05 25.25
CA TRP A 369 5.28 9.60 26.57
C TRP A 369 5.47 11.12 26.66
N SER A 370 6.30 11.71 25.80
CA SER A 370 6.55 13.15 25.71
C SER A 370 5.95 13.80 24.45
N LEU A 371 5.13 13.05 23.70
CA LEU A 371 4.56 13.51 22.45
C LEU A 371 3.51 14.61 22.70
N SER A 372 3.62 15.73 21.97
CA SER A 372 2.69 16.86 22.04
C SER A 372 1.86 17.00 20.76
N THR A 373 0.73 17.68 20.86
CA THR A 373 -0.09 18.03 19.69
C THR A 373 0.67 18.91 18.70
N THR A 374 1.61 19.75 19.17
CA THR A 374 2.44 20.58 18.31
C THR A 374 3.34 19.73 17.39
N LYS A 375 3.97 18.67 17.93
CA LYS A 375 4.76 17.73 17.12
C LYS A 375 3.89 16.97 16.10
N ILE A 376 2.69 16.58 16.50
CA ILE A 376 1.70 15.95 15.60
C ILE A 376 1.32 16.91 14.46
N ASP A 377 1.05 18.17 14.76
CA ASP A 377 0.66 19.16 13.74
C ASP A 377 1.82 19.48 12.80
N ALA A 378 3.06 19.50 13.31
CA ALA A 378 4.26 19.62 12.47
C ALA A 378 4.40 18.45 11.49
N ALA A 379 4.24 17.21 11.96
CA ALA A 379 4.28 16.03 11.10
C ALA A 379 3.17 16.04 10.02
N ILE A 380 1.93 16.41 10.38
CA ILE A 380 0.83 16.59 9.43
C ILE A 380 1.20 17.63 8.37
N SER A 381 1.73 18.77 8.78
CA SER A 381 2.12 19.85 7.88
C SER A 381 3.23 19.43 6.91
N ALA A 382 4.26 18.73 7.40
CA ALA A 382 5.35 18.22 6.58
C ALA A 382 4.85 17.21 5.53
N LEU A 383 4.00 16.25 5.94
CA LEU A 383 3.39 15.27 5.04
C LEU A 383 2.48 15.95 4.02
N SER A 384 1.61 16.87 4.45
CA SER A 384 0.70 17.57 3.55
C SER A 384 1.45 18.39 2.50
N ALA A 385 2.49 19.11 2.90
CA ALA A 385 3.33 19.88 1.99
C ALA A 385 4.06 18.99 0.97
N LYS A 386 4.62 17.86 1.43
CA LYS A 386 5.38 16.93 0.57
C LYS A 386 4.50 16.24 -0.48
N PHE A 387 3.27 15.89 -0.12
CA PHE A 387 2.36 15.12 -0.98
C PHE A 387 1.26 15.96 -1.65
N GLY A 388 1.20 17.27 -1.39
CA GLY A 388 0.19 18.18 -1.97
C GLY A 388 -1.23 17.86 -1.48
N LEU A 389 -1.40 17.59 -0.17
CA LEU A 389 -2.66 17.18 0.46
C LEU A 389 -3.25 18.30 1.34
#